data_b6f810455ecf1b47682cd6e41e4d4506
#
_entry.id   b6f810455ecf1b47682cd6e41e4d4506
#
_cell.length_a   1.000
_cell.length_b   1.000
_cell.length_c   1.000
_cell.angle_alpha   90.00
_cell.angle_beta   90.00
_cell.angle_gamma   90.00
#
_symmetry.space_group_name_H-M   'P 1'
#
loop_
_entity.id
_entity.type
_entity.pdbx_description
1 polymer ?
#
loop_
_entity_poly.entity_id
_entity_poly.type
_entity_poly.pdbx_seq_one_letter_code
_entity_poly.pdbx_strand_id
1 'polypeptide(L)'
;MFRHSIRPFKSAFVRFSSNSAKPIVVDGKSYHGDEWTNVPPFILNLIDRKLHKNVNHPIGILHDLIRQNVDGMGYTVYDNFHPIVSKYQNFDSLGFPEDHVGRSKSDTYYFNKDYLLRTHTSAHEQECFINSKTPGYLITADVYRRDEVDRTHYPAFHQLEGARVYKKGDLEQIQRDIDAIPETNIIVEDPFRESPVTANNPGQDYMSNEEIRLVSTHLKKTVEYIVNQVFERARESAKKAGSTEPYLNEPLKVRWVEAYFPWTSPSWEIEVWWKGEWLECCGCGVVQQQVLLNSGLGDQKISWAFGIGLDRIAMLLFDIPDIRLFWTQDERFHKQFKQGEISTFVPYSKYPGVKRDVSFWLNDDYKLHANDVMEIVRNRAGDLAESVVNVDEFVHPKTGKRSQCYRINYQSMDRNLTNNEINSIHDMVEQDLVDRFKVEVR
;
A
#
# COMPACT_ATOMS: atom_id res chain seq x y z
N MET A 1 1.72 -33.55 -28.74
CA MET A 1 0.41 -32.96 -29.04
C MET A 1 -0.41 -32.95 -27.75
N PHE A 2 -0.28 -31.94 -26.91
CA PHE A 2 -1.14 -31.75 -25.74
C PHE A 2 -2.00 -30.51 -26.01
N ARG A 3 -3.29 -30.73 -26.25
CA ARG A 3 -4.29 -29.66 -26.34
C ARG A 3 -4.68 -29.26 -24.91
N HIS A 4 -4.22 -28.11 -24.44
CA HIS A 4 -4.79 -27.49 -23.26
C HIS A 4 -6.10 -26.83 -23.63
N SER A 5 -7.17 -27.39 -23.11
CA SER A 5 -8.53 -26.86 -23.19
C SER A 5 -8.64 -25.63 -22.30
N ILE A 6 -8.63 -24.45 -22.89
CA ILE A 6 -8.98 -23.21 -22.24
C ILE A 6 -10.49 -23.21 -22.03
N ARG A 7 -10.95 -23.35 -20.79
CA ARG A 7 -12.37 -23.11 -20.44
C ARG A 7 -12.62 -21.60 -20.47
N PRO A 8 -13.63 -21.12 -21.18
CA PRO A 8 -14.00 -19.71 -21.13
C PRO A 8 -14.53 -19.37 -19.73
N PHE A 9 -14.02 -18.29 -19.14
CA PHE A 9 -14.53 -17.73 -17.90
C PHE A 9 -16.01 -17.33 -18.09
N LYS A 10 -16.91 -18.05 -17.45
CA LYS A 10 -18.30 -17.60 -17.29
C LYS A 10 -18.34 -16.56 -16.17
N SER A 11 -18.32 -15.29 -16.52
CA SER A 11 -18.61 -14.21 -15.58
C SER A 11 -20.06 -14.35 -15.12
N ALA A 12 -20.23 -14.74 -13.85
CA ALA A 12 -21.54 -14.70 -13.20
C ALA A 12 -21.87 -13.23 -12.90
N PHE A 13 -22.82 -12.67 -13.65
CA PHE A 13 -23.44 -11.39 -13.34
C PHE A 13 -24.15 -11.46 -11.99
N VAL A 14 -23.65 -10.80 -10.98
CA VAL A 14 -24.42 -10.52 -9.78
C VAL A 14 -25.05 -9.14 -9.94
N ARG A 15 -26.34 -9.11 -10.31
CA ARG A 15 -27.17 -7.91 -10.16
C ARG A 15 -27.42 -7.72 -8.66
N PHE A 16 -26.88 -6.66 -8.08
CA PHE A 16 -27.27 -6.24 -6.75
C PHE A 16 -28.64 -5.55 -6.80
N SER A 17 -29.71 -6.33 -6.69
CA SER A 17 -31.01 -5.82 -6.29
C SER A 17 -31.16 -5.98 -4.77
N SER A 18 -31.60 -4.96 -4.09
CA SER A 18 -31.96 -4.97 -2.68
C SER A 18 -32.84 -6.19 -2.33
N ASN A 19 -32.43 -6.94 -1.31
CA ASN A 19 -33.03 -8.14 -0.71
C ASN A 19 -32.68 -9.48 -1.36
N SER A 20 -31.73 -10.18 -0.73
CA SER A 20 -31.28 -11.58 -0.87
C SER A 20 -30.05 -11.86 -1.74
N ALA A 21 -29.07 -10.96 -1.80
CA ALA A 21 -27.75 -11.34 -2.31
C ALA A 21 -27.15 -12.42 -1.43
N LYS A 22 -26.63 -13.51 -2.02
CA LYS A 22 -25.89 -14.54 -1.27
C LYS A 22 -24.76 -13.86 -0.50
N PRO A 23 -24.51 -14.25 0.77
CA PRO A 23 -23.41 -13.68 1.52
C PRO A 23 -22.09 -13.94 0.80
N ILE A 24 -21.19 -12.97 0.87
CA ILE A 24 -19.80 -13.16 0.44
C ILE A 24 -19.10 -13.98 1.51
N VAL A 25 -18.53 -15.11 1.13
CA VAL A 25 -17.84 -16.01 2.08
C VAL A 25 -16.34 -15.92 1.84
N VAL A 26 -15.60 -15.59 2.90
CA VAL A 26 -14.12 -15.55 2.89
C VAL A 26 -13.63 -16.29 4.13
N ASP A 27 -12.76 -17.26 3.98
CA ASP A 27 -12.20 -18.09 5.05
C ASP A 27 -13.27 -18.67 6.00
N GLY A 28 -14.41 -19.12 5.43
CA GLY A 28 -15.52 -19.69 6.18
C GLY A 28 -16.39 -18.69 6.93
N LYS A 29 -16.07 -17.39 6.91
CA LYS A 29 -16.92 -16.32 7.46
C LYS A 29 -17.83 -15.76 6.39
N SER A 30 -19.09 -15.53 6.74
CA SER A 30 -20.12 -14.99 5.84
C SER A 30 -20.38 -13.52 6.11
N TYR A 31 -20.30 -12.70 5.08
CA TYR A 31 -20.57 -11.26 5.13
C TYR A 31 -21.83 -10.97 4.31
N HIS A 32 -22.89 -10.53 4.96
CA HIS A 32 -24.12 -10.11 4.29
C HIS A 32 -23.91 -8.72 3.65
N GLY A 33 -24.19 -8.64 2.36
CA GLY A 33 -24.08 -7.38 1.63
C GLY A 33 -25.21 -6.40 1.95
N ASP A 34 -24.91 -5.12 1.79
CA ASP A 34 -25.83 -3.98 1.89
C ASP A 34 -25.50 -2.92 0.83
N GLU A 35 -26.02 -1.70 0.96
CA GLU A 35 -25.75 -0.58 0.06
C GLU A 35 -24.28 -0.12 0.03
N TRP A 36 -23.47 -0.54 1.02
CA TRP A 36 -22.04 -0.24 1.07
C TRP A 36 -21.19 -1.23 0.28
N THR A 37 -21.72 -2.41 0.00
CA THR A 37 -20.98 -3.49 -0.66
C THR A 37 -20.45 -3.05 -2.03
N ASN A 38 -19.11 -3.08 -2.18
CA ASN A 38 -18.45 -2.69 -3.43
C ASN A 38 -17.20 -3.54 -3.77
N VAL A 39 -16.89 -4.57 -2.95
CA VAL A 39 -15.75 -5.46 -3.22
C VAL A 39 -16.03 -6.34 -4.42
N PRO A 40 -15.24 -6.28 -5.51
CA PRO A 40 -15.48 -7.08 -6.72
C PRO A 40 -14.80 -8.46 -6.63
N PRO A 41 -15.21 -9.43 -7.46
CA PRO A 41 -14.59 -10.76 -7.52
C PRO A 41 -13.09 -10.73 -7.81
N PHE A 42 -12.61 -9.78 -8.61
CA PHE A 42 -11.19 -9.61 -8.89
C PHE A 42 -10.38 -9.40 -7.60
N ILE A 43 -10.83 -8.50 -6.72
CA ILE A 43 -10.17 -8.23 -5.44
C ILE A 43 -10.24 -9.44 -4.50
N LEU A 44 -11.37 -10.15 -4.47
CA LEU A 44 -11.51 -11.37 -3.67
C LEU A 44 -10.47 -12.44 -4.07
N ASN A 45 -10.08 -12.51 -5.33
CA ASN A 45 -9.07 -13.45 -5.83
C ASN A 45 -7.62 -13.05 -5.43
N LEU A 46 -7.40 -11.84 -4.95
CA LEU A 46 -6.10 -11.37 -4.43
C LEU A 46 -5.90 -11.70 -2.95
N ILE A 47 -7.01 -11.87 -2.21
CA ILE A 47 -6.98 -12.32 -0.82
C ILE A 47 -6.28 -13.69 -0.78
N ASP A 48 -5.48 -13.97 0.22
CA ASP A 48 -4.71 -15.21 0.39
C ASP A 48 -3.49 -15.42 -0.51
N ARG A 49 -3.16 -14.50 -1.40
CA ARG A 49 -1.91 -14.60 -2.16
C ARG A 49 -0.68 -14.53 -1.24
N LYS A 50 -0.75 -13.74 -0.15
CA LYS A 50 0.26 -13.64 0.94
C LYS A 50 1.70 -13.59 0.41
N LEU A 51 1.97 -12.73 -0.56
CA LEU A 51 3.26 -12.65 -1.28
C LEU A 51 4.42 -12.36 -0.33
N HIS A 52 4.17 -11.67 0.79
CA HIS A 52 5.15 -11.42 1.84
C HIS A 52 5.64 -12.68 2.56
N LYS A 53 4.93 -13.82 2.44
CA LYS A 53 5.34 -15.12 2.99
C LYS A 53 6.13 -15.98 2.00
N ASN A 54 6.16 -15.59 0.74
CA ASN A 54 6.92 -16.33 -0.27
C ASN A 54 8.38 -15.86 -0.26
N VAL A 55 9.26 -16.64 0.34
CA VAL A 55 10.70 -16.34 0.51
C VAL A 55 11.45 -16.15 -0.82
N ASN A 56 10.92 -16.63 -1.93
CA ASN A 56 11.47 -16.47 -3.29
C ASN A 56 10.70 -15.42 -4.10
N HIS A 57 9.95 -14.54 -3.45
CA HIS A 57 9.26 -13.43 -4.08
C HIS A 57 9.86 -12.10 -3.61
N PRO A 58 10.01 -11.07 -4.45
CA PRO A 58 10.62 -9.79 -4.05
C PRO A 58 10.05 -9.21 -2.75
N ILE A 59 8.73 -9.25 -2.59
CA ILE A 59 8.04 -8.79 -1.35
C ILE A 59 8.46 -9.63 -0.14
N GLY A 60 8.49 -10.95 -0.27
CA GLY A 60 8.90 -11.86 0.81
C GLY A 60 10.38 -11.74 1.16
N ILE A 61 11.25 -11.53 0.16
CA ILE A 61 12.68 -11.28 0.35
C ILE A 61 12.89 -10.00 1.15
N LEU A 62 12.18 -8.91 0.78
CA LEU A 62 12.28 -7.63 1.47
C LEU A 62 11.70 -7.70 2.90
N HIS A 63 10.56 -8.36 3.08
CA HIS A 63 9.99 -8.63 4.39
C HIS A 63 10.99 -9.37 5.30
N ASP A 64 11.56 -10.48 4.84
CA ASP A 64 12.52 -11.26 5.59
C ASP A 64 13.80 -10.48 5.92
N LEU A 65 14.28 -9.66 4.98
CA LEU A 65 15.46 -8.82 5.19
C LEU A 65 15.21 -7.82 6.33
N ILE A 66 14.08 -7.11 6.31
CA ILE A 66 13.75 -6.13 7.36
C ILE A 66 13.58 -6.85 8.71
N ARG A 67 12.83 -7.96 8.74
CA ARG A 67 12.60 -8.74 9.95
C ARG A 67 13.89 -9.21 10.60
N GLN A 68 14.84 -9.73 9.81
CA GLN A 68 16.13 -10.20 10.31
C GLN A 68 16.99 -9.08 10.90
N ASN A 69 16.91 -7.87 10.35
CA ASN A 69 17.68 -6.73 10.83
C ASN A 69 17.24 -6.23 12.21
N VAL A 70 16.00 -6.49 12.60
CA VAL A 70 15.46 -6.11 13.92
C VAL A 70 15.30 -7.30 14.86
N ASP A 71 15.78 -8.48 14.44
CA ASP A 71 15.77 -9.67 15.31
C ASP A 71 16.65 -9.44 16.54
N GLY A 72 16.15 -9.83 17.71
CA GLY A 72 16.81 -9.56 18.99
C GLY A 72 16.62 -8.14 19.55
N MET A 73 16.03 -7.19 18.80
CA MET A 73 15.74 -5.84 19.28
C MET A 73 14.44 -5.72 20.08
N GLY A 74 13.78 -6.83 20.38
CA GLY A 74 12.58 -6.87 21.22
C GLY A 74 11.28 -6.53 20.48
N TYR A 75 11.10 -7.12 19.27
CA TYR A 75 9.86 -7.03 18.50
C TYR A 75 9.18 -8.40 18.41
N THR A 76 7.85 -8.41 18.63
CA THR A 76 6.99 -9.54 18.27
C THR A 76 6.54 -9.39 16.82
N VAL A 77 6.72 -10.44 16.01
CA VAL A 77 6.40 -10.39 14.57
C VAL A 77 5.02 -10.98 14.31
N TYR A 78 4.19 -10.23 13.57
CA TYR A 78 2.87 -10.63 13.09
C TYR A 78 2.82 -10.58 11.56
N ASP A 79 2.39 -11.65 10.93
CA ASP A 79 2.30 -11.77 9.46
C ASP A 79 1.08 -12.58 9.00
N ASN A 80 0.08 -12.73 9.88
CA ASN A 80 -1.00 -13.70 9.67
C ASN A 80 -2.40 -13.18 10.00
N PHE A 81 -2.58 -11.88 10.16
CA PHE A 81 -3.89 -11.30 10.43
C PHE A 81 -4.82 -11.41 9.21
N HIS A 82 -6.09 -11.66 9.48
CA HIS A 82 -7.12 -11.73 8.46
C HIS A 82 -7.33 -10.35 7.82
N PRO A 83 -7.45 -10.24 6.49
CA PRO A 83 -7.51 -8.94 5.80
C PRO A 83 -8.84 -8.19 5.96
N ILE A 84 -9.92 -8.87 6.36
CA ILE A 84 -11.22 -8.23 6.59
C ILE A 84 -11.29 -7.77 8.05
N VAL A 85 -11.46 -6.47 8.22
CA VAL A 85 -11.50 -5.78 9.51
C VAL A 85 -12.81 -5.02 9.68
N SER A 86 -13.14 -4.64 10.90
CA SER A 86 -14.25 -3.75 11.17
C SER A 86 -13.90 -2.31 10.79
N LYS A 87 -14.92 -1.51 10.50
CA LYS A 87 -14.79 -0.06 10.30
C LYS A 87 -14.11 0.60 11.52
N TYR A 88 -14.43 0.13 12.73
CA TYR A 88 -13.79 0.58 13.96
C TYR A 88 -12.28 0.35 13.94
N GLN A 89 -11.82 -0.87 13.64
CA GLN A 89 -10.39 -1.20 13.59
C GLN A 89 -9.64 -0.37 12.54
N ASN A 90 -10.24 -0.17 11.37
CA ASN A 90 -9.54 0.51 10.26
C ASN A 90 -9.52 2.03 10.40
N PHE A 91 -10.49 2.63 11.10
CA PHE A 91 -10.65 4.08 11.14
C PHE A 91 -10.86 4.63 12.55
N ASP A 92 -11.90 4.17 13.26
CA ASP A 92 -12.35 4.86 14.48
C ASP A 92 -11.33 4.73 15.62
N SER A 93 -10.73 3.54 15.79
CA SER A 93 -9.69 3.30 16.81
C SER A 93 -8.43 4.15 16.61
N LEU A 94 -8.18 4.58 15.37
CA LEU A 94 -7.02 5.38 14.95
C LEU A 94 -7.33 6.89 14.89
N GLY A 95 -8.55 7.29 15.24
CA GLY A 95 -8.92 8.70 15.25
C GLY A 95 -9.14 9.34 13.88
N PHE A 96 -9.41 8.56 12.83
CA PHE A 96 -9.80 9.14 11.55
C PHE A 96 -11.07 9.96 11.67
N PRO A 97 -11.11 11.20 11.18
CA PRO A 97 -12.34 11.99 11.10
C PRO A 97 -13.46 11.24 10.34
N GLU A 98 -14.72 11.50 10.68
CA GLU A 98 -15.85 10.84 10.01
C GLU A 98 -15.94 11.15 8.52
N ASP A 99 -15.54 12.36 8.12
CA ASP A 99 -15.54 12.88 6.75
C ASP A 99 -14.22 12.61 5.99
N HIS A 100 -13.28 11.87 6.58
CA HIS A 100 -12.02 11.57 5.93
C HIS A 100 -12.24 10.80 4.63
N VAL A 101 -11.59 11.25 3.53
CA VAL A 101 -11.75 10.68 2.18
C VAL A 101 -11.53 9.16 2.13
N GLY A 102 -10.55 8.66 2.88
CA GLY A 102 -10.27 7.22 2.97
C GLY A 102 -11.42 6.36 3.48
N ARG A 103 -12.44 6.95 4.14
CA ARG A 103 -13.66 6.23 4.53
C ARG A 103 -14.67 6.11 3.39
N SER A 104 -14.42 6.80 2.28
CA SER A 104 -15.33 6.81 1.13
C SER A 104 -15.37 5.45 0.43
N LYS A 105 -16.51 5.12 -0.15
CA LYS A 105 -16.65 3.97 -1.06
C LYS A 105 -15.82 4.13 -2.34
N SER A 106 -15.38 5.35 -2.68
CA SER A 106 -14.46 5.59 -3.80
C SER A 106 -13.05 5.10 -3.52
N ASP A 107 -12.64 4.98 -2.24
CA ASP A 107 -11.25 4.69 -1.85
C ASP A 107 -11.10 3.33 -1.15
N THR A 108 -12.19 2.80 -0.59
CA THR A 108 -12.19 1.59 0.26
C THR A 108 -13.11 0.51 -0.27
N TYR A 109 -12.66 -0.76 -0.16
CA TYR A 109 -13.45 -1.95 -0.49
C TYR A 109 -14.25 -2.42 0.72
N TYR A 110 -15.57 -2.25 0.69
CA TYR A 110 -16.51 -2.64 1.73
C TYR A 110 -17.22 -3.96 1.42
N PHE A 111 -17.28 -4.86 2.39
CA PHE A 111 -18.20 -6.01 2.39
C PHE A 111 -19.62 -5.59 2.76
N ASN A 112 -19.72 -4.67 3.72
CA ASN A 112 -20.94 -3.97 4.14
C ASN A 112 -20.54 -2.73 4.94
N LYS A 113 -21.50 -2.02 5.53
CA LYS A 113 -21.24 -0.79 6.31
C LYS A 113 -20.31 -0.98 7.52
N ASP A 114 -20.17 -2.20 8.03
CA ASP A 114 -19.43 -2.51 9.26
C ASP A 114 -18.07 -3.18 8.98
N TYR A 115 -17.90 -3.84 7.83
CA TYR A 115 -16.70 -4.61 7.47
C TYR A 115 -16.14 -4.22 6.11
N LEU A 116 -14.82 -4.17 6.04
CA LEU A 116 -14.05 -3.76 4.85
C LEU A 116 -12.72 -4.52 4.74
N LEU A 117 -12.08 -4.46 3.59
CA LEU A 117 -10.67 -4.85 3.47
C LEU A 117 -9.80 -3.75 4.08
N ARG A 118 -8.85 -4.14 4.95
CA ARG A 118 -7.94 -3.18 5.59
C ARG A 118 -7.23 -2.32 4.54
N THR A 119 -7.21 -1.01 4.77
CA THR A 119 -6.54 -0.05 3.88
C THR A 119 -5.11 0.26 4.29
N HIS A 120 -4.70 -0.19 5.47
CA HIS A 120 -3.35 -0.11 6.06
C HIS A 120 -3.20 -1.15 7.16
N THR A 121 -1.95 -1.44 7.53
CA THR A 121 -1.62 -2.41 8.60
C THR A 121 -2.01 -1.93 9.98
N SER A 122 -2.06 -0.61 10.21
CA SER A 122 -2.47 0.00 11.50
C SER A 122 -3.89 -0.37 11.93
N ALA A 123 -4.72 -0.93 11.03
CA ALA A 123 -6.00 -1.54 11.40
C ALA A 123 -5.87 -2.66 12.45
N HIS A 124 -4.67 -3.22 12.60
CA HIS A 124 -4.34 -4.26 13.60
C HIS A 124 -3.49 -3.72 14.77
N GLU A 125 -3.21 -2.42 14.82
CA GLU A 125 -2.35 -1.81 15.83
C GLU A 125 -2.84 -2.12 17.25
N GLN A 126 -4.14 -2.01 17.50
CA GLN A 126 -4.75 -2.35 18.78
C GLN A 126 -4.50 -3.82 19.17
N GLU A 127 -4.71 -4.76 18.24
CA GLU A 127 -4.47 -6.17 18.48
C GLU A 127 -2.99 -6.46 18.73
N CYS A 128 -2.10 -5.80 18.00
CA CYS A 128 -0.66 -5.91 18.19
C CYS A 128 -0.24 -5.40 19.56
N PHE A 129 -0.71 -4.23 19.99
CA PHE A 129 -0.39 -3.69 21.31
C PHE A 129 -0.88 -4.57 22.46
N ILE A 130 -2.09 -5.14 22.36
CA ILE A 130 -2.66 -5.99 23.41
C ILE A 130 -1.93 -7.34 23.49
N ASN A 131 -1.55 -7.92 22.36
CA ASN A 131 -1.03 -9.28 22.27
C ASN A 131 0.51 -9.35 22.24
N SER A 132 1.20 -8.22 22.12
CA SER A 132 2.67 -8.21 22.05
C SER A 132 3.28 -8.68 23.37
N LYS A 133 4.23 -9.62 23.24
CA LYS A 133 5.01 -10.15 24.39
C LYS A 133 6.27 -9.35 24.65
N THR A 134 6.59 -8.42 23.78
CA THR A 134 7.78 -7.57 23.80
C THR A 134 7.34 -6.10 23.75
N PRO A 135 8.23 -5.15 24.11
CA PRO A 135 7.92 -3.73 24.04
C PRO A 135 7.53 -3.24 22.63
N GLY A 136 7.98 -3.91 21.59
CA GLY A 136 7.68 -3.58 20.21
C GLY A 136 6.98 -4.70 19.44
N TYR A 137 6.36 -4.34 18.32
CA TYR A 137 5.88 -5.31 17.32
C TYR A 137 6.27 -4.89 15.91
N LEU A 138 6.29 -5.88 15.01
CA LEU A 138 6.27 -5.69 13.57
C LEU A 138 5.05 -6.42 13.01
N ILE A 139 4.34 -5.80 12.10
CA ILE A 139 3.28 -6.43 11.32
C ILE A 139 3.55 -6.28 9.82
N THR A 140 3.40 -7.37 9.06
CA THR A 140 3.44 -7.33 7.61
C THR A 140 2.17 -7.94 7.06
N ALA A 141 1.53 -7.22 6.14
CA ALA A 141 0.29 -7.68 5.52
C ALA A 141 0.04 -7.02 4.18
N ASP A 142 -0.79 -7.68 3.37
CA ASP A 142 -1.46 -7.11 2.21
C ASP A 142 -2.52 -6.10 2.66
N VAL A 143 -2.61 -4.97 1.97
CA VAL A 143 -3.60 -3.92 2.19
C VAL A 143 -4.30 -3.57 0.88
N TYR A 144 -5.49 -2.99 0.94
CA TYR A 144 -6.38 -2.87 -0.21
C TYR A 144 -6.96 -1.46 -0.29
N ARG A 145 -6.76 -0.81 -1.43
CA ARG A 145 -7.33 0.52 -1.73
C ARG A 145 -7.90 0.55 -3.14
N ARG A 146 -8.99 1.26 -3.32
CA ARG A 146 -9.44 1.63 -4.66
C ARG A 146 -8.56 2.80 -5.10
N ASP A 147 -7.73 2.53 -6.08
CA ASP A 147 -6.66 3.44 -6.49
C ASP A 147 -6.61 3.59 -8.01
N GLU A 148 -5.76 4.45 -8.50
CA GLU A 148 -5.49 4.64 -9.91
C GLU A 148 -5.05 3.33 -10.59
N VAL A 149 -5.12 3.31 -11.91
CA VAL A 149 -4.62 2.19 -12.74
C VAL A 149 -3.44 2.68 -13.53
N ASP A 150 -2.24 2.36 -13.04
CA ASP A 150 -0.98 2.65 -13.72
C ASP A 150 0.09 1.60 -13.34
N ARG A 151 1.33 1.85 -13.74
CA ARG A 151 2.45 0.93 -13.48
C ARG A 151 2.90 0.89 -12.03
N THR A 152 2.52 1.87 -11.21
CA THR A 152 2.99 2.06 -9.85
C THR A 152 1.89 1.87 -8.80
N HIS A 153 0.61 1.84 -9.22
CA HIS A 153 -0.55 1.66 -8.35
C HIS A 153 -1.28 0.36 -8.69
N TYR A 154 -1.59 -0.39 -7.64
CA TYR A 154 -2.35 -1.63 -7.71
C TYR A 154 -3.31 -1.70 -6.53
N PRO A 155 -4.52 -2.24 -6.69
CA PRO A 155 -5.54 -2.21 -5.64
C PRO A 155 -5.20 -3.05 -4.40
N ALA A 156 -4.16 -3.86 -4.47
CA ALA A 156 -3.60 -4.60 -3.35
C ALA A 156 -2.08 -4.43 -3.36
N PHE A 157 -1.50 -4.08 -2.22
CA PHE A 157 -0.07 -3.94 -2.03
C PHE A 157 0.30 -4.33 -0.60
N HIS A 158 1.57 -4.30 -0.25
CA HIS A 158 2.05 -4.81 1.05
C HIS A 158 2.64 -3.67 1.88
N GLN A 159 2.28 -3.66 3.15
CA GLN A 159 2.88 -2.77 4.13
C GLN A 159 3.56 -3.59 5.23
N LEU A 160 4.69 -3.06 5.70
CA LEU A 160 5.31 -3.45 6.94
C LEU A 160 5.23 -2.27 7.90
N GLU A 161 4.68 -2.49 9.08
CA GLU A 161 4.58 -1.50 10.14
C GLU A 161 5.29 -1.99 11.39
N GLY A 162 5.89 -1.08 12.14
CA GLY A 162 6.47 -1.35 13.44
C GLY A 162 6.09 -0.28 14.44
N ALA A 163 5.93 -0.69 15.69
CA ALA A 163 5.73 0.23 16.80
C ALA A 163 6.48 -0.24 18.05
N ARG A 164 6.78 0.69 18.95
CA ARG A 164 7.40 0.38 20.25
C ARG A 164 6.81 1.24 21.33
N VAL A 165 6.51 0.61 22.46
CA VAL A 165 5.88 1.22 23.64
C VAL A 165 6.90 1.38 24.73
N TYR A 166 6.85 2.53 25.40
CA TYR A 166 7.62 2.84 26.60
C TYR A 166 6.70 3.22 27.76
N LYS A 167 7.19 3.07 28.97
CA LYS A 167 6.57 3.69 30.14
C LYS A 167 6.88 5.18 30.14
N LYS A 168 5.86 6.00 30.34
CA LYS A 168 6.03 7.43 30.49
C LYS A 168 6.99 7.75 31.65
N GLY A 169 7.91 8.69 31.44
CA GLY A 169 8.93 9.06 32.41
C GLY A 169 10.17 8.17 32.49
N ASP A 170 10.20 7.03 31.73
CA ASP A 170 11.36 6.13 31.73
C ASP A 170 12.40 6.54 30.67
N LEU A 171 12.94 7.75 30.83
CA LEU A 171 13.89 8.35 29.88
C LEU A 171 15.17 7.53 29.76
N GLU A 172 15.62 6.91 30.87
CA GLU A 172 16.83 6.08 30.85
C GLU A 172 16.67 4.83 30.00
N GLN A 173 15.48 4.19 30.00
CA GLN A 173 15.25 3.03 29.15
C GLN A 173 15.25 3.44 27.67
N ILE A 174 14.61 4.57 27.33
CA ILE A 174 14.60 5.07 25.97
C ILE A 174 16.02 5.36 25.50
N GLN A 175 16.83 6.00 26.34
CA GLN A 175 18.23 6.31 26.01
C GLN A 175 19.06 5.04 25.82
N ARG A 176 18.93 4.03 26.70
CA ARG A 176 19.60 2.72 26.52
C ARG A 176 19.22 2.06 25.21
N ASP A 177 17.97 2.11 24.82
CA ASP A 177 17.50 1.53 23.56
C ASP A 177 18.07 2.30 22.35
N ILE A 178 18.17 3.63 22.43
CA ILE A 178 18.82 4.46 21.40
C ILE A 178 20.29 4.07 21.23
N ASP A 179 21.01 3.92 22.35
CA ASP A 179 22.43 3.58 22.35
C ASP A 179 22.70 2.13 21.85
N ALA A 180 21.70 1.25 21.94
CA ALA A 180 21.77 -0.12 21.47
C ALA A 180 21.55 -0.27 19.94
N ILE A 181 21.04 0.75 19.25
CA ILE A 181 20.87 0.72 17.79
C ILE A 181 22.26 0.80 17.14
N PRO A 182 22.62 -0.15 16.24
CA PRO A 182 23.92 -0.13 15.58
C PRO A 182 24.16 1.16 14.78
N GLU A 183 25.37 1.66 14.83
CA GLU A 183 25.78 2.82 14.03
C GLU A 183 25.71 2.53 12.53
N THR A 184 25.37 3.52 11.76
CA THR A 184 25.25 3.46 10.30
C THR A 184 26.17 4.48 9.63
N ASN A 185 26.62 4.19 8.42
CA ASN A 185 27.45 5.10 7.64
C ASN A 185 26.59 5.86 6.59
N ILE A 186 25.49 6.45 7.06
CA ILE A 186 24.58 7.23 6.21
C ILE A 186 24.75 8.74 6.48
N ILE A 187 24.47 9.55 5.48
CA ILE A 187 24.38 11.01 5.63
C ILE A 187 22.92 11.34 5.89
N VAL A 188 22.65 11.90 7.06
CA VAL A 188 21.29 12.23 7.51
C VAL A 188 21.08 13.74 7.51
N GLU A 189 20.12 14.20 6.73
CA GLU A 189 19.59 15.57 6.78
C GLU A 189 18.32 15.55 7.67
N ASP A 190 18.45 15.98 8.93
CA ASP A 190 17.35 16.02 9.90
C ASP A 190 17.33 17.35 10.66
N PRO A 191 16.62 18.35 10.15
CA PRO A 191 16.48 19.62 10.87
C PRO A 191 15.63 19.52 12.14
N PHE A 192 14.94 18.40 12.35
CA PHE A 192 14.01 18.16 13.47
C PHE A 192 14.62 17.30 14.59
N ARG A 193 15.90 16.90 14.50
CA ARG A 193 16.54 15.97 15.45
C ARG A 193 16.51 16.50 16.89
N GLU A 194 16.94 17.72 17.07
CA GLU A 194 17.00 18.35 18.40
C GLU A 194 15.68 19.02 18.80
N SER A 195 14.86 19.42 17.83
CA SER A 195 13.58 20.09 18.04
C SER A 195 12.50 19.44 17.18
N PRO A 196 11.99 18.26 17.61
CA PRO A 196 11.04 17.48 16.81
C PRO A 196 9.65 18.13 16.71
N VAL A 197 9.34 19.10 17.57
CA VAL A 197 8.06 19.81 17.61
C VAL A 197 8.19 21.14 16.89
N THR A 198 7.29 21.41 15.95
CA THR A 198 7.17 22.68 15.24
C THR A 198 5.73 23.19 15.28
N ALA A 199 5.49 24.40 14.76
CA ALA A 199 4.13 24.94 14.67
C ALA A 199 3.23 24.10 13.74
N ASN A 200 3.79 23.47 12.71
CA ASN A 200 3.05 22.64 11.76
C ASN A 200 3.01 21.14 12.16
N ASN A 201 3.89 20.74 13.06
CA ASN A 201 4.03 19.37 13.54
C ASN A 201 4.07 19.35 15.07
N PRO A 202 2.92 19.56 15.74
CA PRO A 202 2.86 19.80 17.18
C PRO A 202 3.15 18.56 18.00
N GLY A 203 3.69 18.76 19.20
CA GLY A 203 3.77 17.74 20.24
C GLY A 203 2.42 17.50 20.90
N GLN A 204 2.37 16.52 21.78
CA GLN A 204 1.16 16.15 22.54
C GLN A 204 1.31 16.61 23.99
N ASP A 205 0.28 17.29 24.53
CA ASP A 205 0.32 17.93 25.87
C ASP A 205 0.60 16.97 27.03
N TYR A 206 0.30 15.68 26.86
CA TYR A 206 0.55 14.69 27.92
C TYR A 206 2.01 14.24 28.00
N MET A 207 2.85 14.60 27.03
CA MET A 207 4.27 14.27 26.99
C MET A 207 5.13 15.52 27.26
N SER A 208 6.23 15.35 27.99
CA SER A 208 7.26 16.37 28.07
C SER A 208 8.05 16.49 26.76
N ASN A 209 8.65 17.66 26.52
CA ASN A 209 9.50 17.86 25.33
C ASN A 209 10.65 16.86 25.27
N GLU A 210 11.20 16.46 26.42
CA GLU A 210 12.29 15.48 26.49
C GLU A 210 11.81 14.06 26.12
N GLU A 211 10.61 13.67 26.56
CA GLU A 211 10.01 12.39 26.14
C GLU A 211 9.80 12.37 24.63
N ILE A 212 9.23 13.45 24.06
CA ILE A 212 9.02 13.54 22.61
C ILE A 212 10.36 13.45 21.87
N ARG A 213 11.38 14.19 22.35
CA ARG A 213 12.72 14.19 21.72
C ARG A 213 13.34 12.80 21.72
N LEU A 214 13.35 12.10 22.86
CA LEU A 214 13.94 10.76 22.97
C LEU A 214 13.16 9.71 22.17
N VAL A 215 11.83 9.71 22.28
CA VAL A 215 10.97 8.77 21.52
C VAL A 215 11.15 8.98 20.01
N SER A 216 11.17 10.23 19.55
CA SER A 216 11.42 10.57 18.16
C SER A 216 12.82 10.18 17.69
N THR A 217 13.84 10.36 18.55
CA THR A 217 15.22 9.95 18.24
C THR A 217 15.33 8.44 18.09
N HIS A 218 14.72 7.67 19.01
CA HIS A 218 14.71 6.21 18.91
C HIS A 218 14.01 5.72 17.64
N LEU A 219 12.83 6.28 17.32
CA LEU A 219 12.10 6.01 16.10
C LEU A 219 12.96 6.26 14.87
N LYS A 220 13.49 7.47 14.73
CA LYS A 220 14.28 7.90 13.58
C LYS A 220 15.54 7.03 13.38
N LYS A 221 16.30 6.78 14.44
CA LYS A 221 17.47 5.89 14.38
C LYS A 221 17.09 4.45 13.99
N THR A 222 15.98 3.93 14.49
CA THR A 222 15.48 2.59 14.09
C THR A 222 15.16 2.52 12.60
N VAL A 223 14.45 3.53 12.07
CA VAL A 223 14.09 3.60 10.66
C VAL A 223 15.33 3.82 9.78
N GLU A 224 16.25 4.70 10.19
CA GLU A 224 17.53 4.94 9.52
C GLU A 224 18.36 3.64 9.42
N TYR A 225 18.40 2.85 10.50
CA TYR A 225 19.08 1.58 10.51
C TYR A 225 18.44 0.58 9.54
N ILE A 226 17.12 0.42 9.57
CA ILE A 226 16.39 -0.47 8.63
C ILE A 226 16.64 -0.06 7.18
N VAL A 227 16.50 1.22 6.87
CA VAL A 227 16.70 1.76 5.52
C VAL A 227 18.14 1.52 5.08
N ASN A 228 19.13 1.81 5.93
CA ASN A 228 20.52 1.53 5.61
C ASN A 228 20.76 0.06 5.24
N GLN A 229 20.27 -0.88 6.05
CA GLN A 229 20.46 -2.32 5.80
C GLN A 229 19.83 -2.76 4.47
N VAL A 230 18.63 -2.27 4.16
CA VAL A 230 17.91 -2.60 2.93
C VAL A 230 18.66 -2.07 1.69
N PHE A 231 19.06 -0.82 1.70
CA PHE A 231 19.71 -0.18 0.55
C PHE A 231 21.17 -0.64 0.38
N GLU A 232 21.90 -0.89 1.47
CA GLU A 232 23.26 -1.47 1.36
C GLU A 232 23.22 -2.90 0.78
N ARG A 233 22.23 -3.71 1.14
CA ARG A 233 22.04 -5.03 0.53
C ARG A 233 21.81 -4.92 -0.98
N ALA A 234 21.03 -3.94 -1.42
CA ALA A 234 20.80 -3.68 -2.85
C ALA A 234 22.10 -3.24 -3.56
N ARG A 235 22.89 -2.37 -2.93
CA ARG A 235 24.21 -1.96 -3.45
C ARG A 235 25.18 -3.12 -3.58
N GLU A 236 25.28 -3.96 -2.56
CA GLU A 236 26.12 -5.17 -2.60
C GLU A 236 25.72 -6.10 -3.75
N SER A 237 24.42 -6.30 -3.94
CA SER A 237 23.89 -7.13 -5.01
C SER A 237 24.20 -6.55 -6.38
N ALA A 238 24.04 -5.24 -6.58
CA ALA A 238 24.36 -4.56 -7.84
C ALA A 238 25.87 -4.65 -8.16
N LYS A 239 26.74 -4.47 -7.14
CA LYS A 239 28.19 -4.64 -7.30
C LYS A 239 28.56 -6.07 -7.69
N LYS A 240 27.96 -7.09 -7.05
CA LYS A 240 28.16 -8.50 -7.40
C LYS A 240 27.70 -8.84 -8.82
N ALA A 241 26.65 -8.15 -9.30
CA ALA A 241 26.17 -8.25 -10.68
C ALA A 241 27.03 -7.49 -11.70
N GLY A 242 28.12 -6.83 -11.25
CA GLY A 242 29.05 -6.11 -12.11
C GLY A 242 28.65 -4.67 -12.42
N SER A 243 27.70 -4.08 -11.72
CA SER A 243 27.33 -2.67 -11.88
C SER A 243 28.47 -1.75 -11.39
N THR A 244 28.74 -0.71 -12.15
CA THR A 244 29.77 0.31 -11.86
C THR A 244 29.15 1.71 -11.64
N GLU A 245 27.87 1.77 -11.41
CA GLU A 245 27.14 3.04 -11.20
C GLU A 245 27.73 3.84 -10.04
N PRO A 246 27.90 5.18 -10.18
CA PRO A 246 28.56 6.00 -9.18
C PRO A 246 27.93 5.94 -7.79
N TYR A 247 26.59 5.92 -7.71
CA TYR A 247 25.86 5.88 -6.44
C TYR A 247 26.17 4.67 -5.56
N LEU A 248 26.73 3.59 -6.14
CA LEU A 248 27.11 2.38 -5.39
C LEU A 248 28.28 2.63 -4.42
N ASN A 249 29.08 3.65 -4.66
CA ASN A 249 30.30 3.97 -3.89
C ASN A 249 30.15 5.21 -3.01
N GLU A 250 29.04 5.92 -3.11
CA GLU A 250 28.75 7.07 -2.28
C GLU A 250 28.03 6.64 -0.99
N PRO A 251 28.21 7.33 0.17
CA PRO A 251 27.36 7.09 1.33
C PRO A 251 25.88 7.25 0.99
N LEU A 252 25.03 6.42 1.58
CA LEU A 252 23.59 6.59 1.45
C LEU A 252 23.18 7.93 2.06
N LYS A 253 22.36 8.70 1.37
CA LYS A 253 21.82 9.97 1.86
C LYS A 253 20.35 9.80 2.15
N VAL A 254 19.93 10.26 3.31
CA VAL A 254 18.53 10.30 3.72
C VAL A 254 18.18 11.70 4.22
N ARG A 255 16.91 12.07 4.08
CA ARG A 255 16.39 13.29 4.69
C ARG A 255 15.05 13.02 5.38
N TRP A 256 14.80 13.80 6.43
CA TRP A 256 13.56 13.79 7.16
C TRP A 256 12.71 15.00 6.75
N VAL A 257 11.45 14.77 6.43
CA VAL A 257 10.46 15.79 6.11
C VAL A 257 9.27 15.67 7.04
N GLU A 258 8.61 16.81 7.36
CA GLU A 258 7.39 16.79 8.15
C GLU A 258 6.25 16.16 7.34
N ALA A 259 5.41 15.38 8.04
CA ALA A 259 4.25 14.74 7.47
C ALA A 259 3.05 14.85 8.43
N TYR A 260 1.89 14.43 7.96
CA TYR A 260 0.69 14.39 8.78
C TYR A 260 -0.01 13.04 8.64
N PHE A 261 -0.22 12.39 9.78
CA PHE A 261 -1.05 11.19 9.88
C PHE A 261 -2.05 11.35 11.05
N PRO A 262 -3.31 10.93 10.89
CA PRO A 262 -4.32 11.11 11.96
C PRO A 262 -3.96 10.47 13.30
N TRP A 263 -3.17 9.39 13.29
CA TRP A 263 -2.86 8.61 14.50
C TRP A 263 -1.48 8.88 15.12
N THR A 264 -0.69 9.81 14.56
CA THR A 264 0.60 10.21 15.11
C THR A 264 0.75 11.73 15.16
N SER A 265 1.48 12.24 16.17
CA SER A 265 1.90 13.64 16.28
C SER A 265 3.04 13.77 17.31
N PRO A 266 4.20 14.33 16.96
CA PRO A 266 4.62 14.76 15.63
C PRO A 266 4.86 13.58 14.67
N SER A 267 4.86 13.88 13.37
CA SER A 267 4.96 12.89 12.30
C SER A 267 5.96 13.30 11.23
N TRP A 268 6.59 12.32 10.60
CA TRP A 268 7.60 12.53 9.56
C TRP A 268 7.55 11.43 8.50
N GLU A 269 8.20 11.73 7.38
CA GLU A 269 8.58 10.77 6.35
C GLU A 269 10.10 10.79 6.19
N ILE A 270 10.69 9.61 5.92
CA ILE A 270 12.08 9.51 5.50
C ILE A 270 12.13 9.31 3.99
N GLU A 271 12.95 10.12 3.34
CA GLU A 271 13.27 9.99 1.93
C GLU A 271 14.73 9.57 1.75
N VAL A 272 14.97 8.71 0.78
CA VAL A 272 16.29 8.19 0.42
C VAL A 272 16.70 8.74 -0.94
N TRP A 273 17.92 9.24 -1.04
CA TRP A 273 18.51 9.60 -2.33
C TRP A 273 18.98 8.36 -3.07
N TRP A 274 18.28 7.99 -4.13
CA TRP A 274 18.53 6.77 -4.89
C TRP A 274 18.45 7.01 -6.39
N LYS A 275 19.51 6.63 -7.14
CA LYS A 275 19.59 6.77 -8.61
C LYS A 275 19.25 8.17 -9.14
N GLY A 276 19.53 9.22 -8.35
CA GLY A 276 19.39 10.61 -8.78
C GLY A 276 18.09 11.32 -8.38
N GLU A 277 17.26 10.69 -7.56
CA GLU A 277 16.01 11.27 -7.04
C GLU A 277 15.76 10.94 -5.56
N TRP A 278 14.94 11.76 -4.91
CA TRP A 278 14.47 11.49 -3.56
C TRP A 278 13.26 10.57 -3.60
N LEU A 279 13.34 9.47 -2.83
CA LEU A 279 12.31 8.46 -2.74
C LEU A 279 11.76 8.41 -1.32
N GLU A 280 10.49 8.66 -1.17
CA GLU A 280 9.75 8.39 0.07
C GLU A 280 9.74 6.90 0.36
N CYS A 281 10.23 6.51 1.53
CA CYS A 281 10.35 5.10 1.92
C CYS A 281 9.45 4.72 3.09
N CYS A 282 9.23 5.63 4.04
CA CYS A 282 8.56 5.30 5.28
C CYS A 282 7.92 6.54 5.90
N GLY A 283 6.64 6.45 6.24
CA GLY A 283 5.96 7.40 7.12
C GLY A 283 6.02 6.92 8.57
N CYS A 284 6.16 7.86 9.52
CA CYS A 284 6.28 7.50 10.93
C CYS A 284 5.91 8.67 11.87
N GLY A 285 5.77 8.38 13.15
CA GLY A 285 5.52 9.42 14.16
C GLY A 285 5.35 8.91 15.57
N VAL A 286 5.15 9.84 16.50
CA VAL A 286 4.79 9.56 17.88
C VAL A 286 3.30 9.24 17.94
N VAL A 287 2.94 8.04 18.40
CA VAL A 287 1.54 7.58 18.44
C VAL A 287 0.70 8.49 19.33
N GLN A 288 -0.48 8.86 18.85
CA GLN A 288 -1.39 9.71 19.61
C GLN A 288 -1.90 9.02 20.88
N GLN A 289 -2.00 9.75 21.98
CA GLN A 289 -2.48 9.23 23.27
C GLN A 289 -3.82 8.50 23.13
N GLN A 290 -4.74 9.05 22.35
CA GLN A 290 -6.06 8.43 22.15
C GLN A 290 -5.98 7.03 21.56
N VAL A 291 -5.03 6.78 20.65
CA VAL A 291 -4.79 5.44 20.07
C VAL A 291 -4.31 4.46 21.14
N LEU A 292 -3.41 4.90 22.03
CA LEU A 292 -2.93 4.08 23.15
C LEU A 292 -4.04 3.76 24.15
N LEU A 293 -4.89 4.76 24.46
CA LEU A 293 -6.06 4.58 25.33
C LEU A 293 -7.07 3.62 24.70
N ASN A 294 -7.37 3.76 23.41
CA ASN A 294 -8.26 2.85 22.66
C ASN A 294 -7.71 1.41 22.65
N SER A 295 -6.38 1.26 22.70
CA SER A 295 -5.69 -0.03 22.76
C SER A 295 -5.61 -0.62 24.19
N GLY A 296 -6.17 0.06 25.19
CA GLY A 296 -6.16 -0.40 26.58
C GLY A 296 -4.81 -0.29 27.31
N LEU A 297 -3.83 0.42 26.72
CA LEU A 297 -2.50 0.56 27.31
C LEU A 297 -2.44 1.57 28.47
N GLY A 298 -3.48 2.41 28.60
CA GLY A 298 -3.58 3.44 29.63
C GLY A 298 -2.75 4.71 29.34
N ASP A 299 -2.85 5.68 30.24
CA ASP A 299 -2.28 7.02 30.10
C ASP A 299 -0.78 7.12 30.48
N GLN A 300 -0.22 6.02 31.04
CA GLN A 300 1.19 5.94 31.46
C GLN A 300 2.10 5.32 30.38
N LYS A 301 1.65 5.30 29.14
CA LYS A 301 2.41 4.79 28.00
C LYS A 301 2.62 5.88 26.95
N ILE A 302 3.78 5.81 26.32
CA ILE A 302 4.16 6.57 25.14
C ILE A 302 4.66 5.60 24.09
N SER A 303 4.45 5.90 22.81
CA SER A 303 4.81 4.99 21.71
C SER A 303 5.17 5.75 20.46
N TRP A 304 5.91 5.12 19.60
CA TRP A 304 6.11 5.52 18.22
C TRP A 304 5.72 4.40 17.26
N ALA A 305 5.40 4.77 16.03
CA ALA A 305 5.10 3.82 14.96
C ALA A 305 5.71 4.29 13.63
N PHE A 306 5.98 3.34 12.74
CA PHE A 306 6.37 3.58 11.35
C PHE A 306 5.67 2.63 10.39
N GLY A 307 5.49 3.03 9.12
CA GLY A 307 4.94 2.21 8.06
C GLY A 307 5.74 2.30 6.77
N ILE A 308 6.09 1.16 6.20
CA ILE A 308 6.85 1.01 4.96
C ILE A 308 5.97 0.38 3.88
N GLY A 309 5.86 1.00 2.71
CA GLY A 309 5.26 0.40 1.52
C GLY A 309 6.25 -0.52 0.83
N LEU A 310 6.09 -1.85 1.01
CA LEU A 310 7.07 -2.82 0.51
C LEU A 310 7.14 -2.88 -1.01
N ASP A 311 6.00 -2.77 -1.70
CA ASP A 311 5.93 -2.90 -3.16
C ASP A 311 6.74 -1.81 -3.86
N ARG A 312 6.61 -0.56 -3.41
CA ARG A 312 7.36 0.57 -3.97
C ARG A 312 8.87 0.39 -3.82
N ILE A 313 9.32 -0.01 -2.63
CA ILE A 313 10.74 -0.27 -2.37
C ILE A 313 11.21 -1.49 -3.18
N ALA A 314 10.41 -2.55 -3.26
CA ALA A 314 10.75 -3.73 -4.04
C ALA A 314 10.87 -3.41 -5.55
N MET A 315 9.96 -2.60 -6.11
CA MET A 315 10.09 -2.14 -7.51
C MET A 315 11.43 -1.49 -7.77
N LEU A 316 11.87 -0.61 -6.86
CA LEU A 316 13.13 0.13 -6.99
C LEU A 316 14.38 -0.76 -6.83
N LEU A 317 14.38 -1.64 -5.83
CA LEU A 317 15.54 -2.45 -5.51
C LEU A 317 15.76 -3.62 -6.46
N PHE A 318 14.67 -4.18 -6.99
CA PHE A 318 14.71 -5.29 -7.95
C PHE A 318 14.57 -4.83 -9.41
N ASP A 319 14.52 -3.50 -9.66
CA ASP A 319 14.29 -2.90 -10.99
C ASP A 319 13.03 -3.46 -11.69
N ILE A 320 11.95 -3.65 -10.95
CA ILE A 320 10.67 -4.13 -11.48
C ILE A 320 9.88 -2.94 -12.03
N PRO A 321 9.60 -2.89 -13.35
CA PRO A 321 9.07 -1.69 -14.00
C PRO A 321 7.56 -1.52 -13.86
N ASP A 322 6.85 -2.53 -13.33
CA ASP A 322 5.40 -2.58 -13.29
C ASP A 322 4.92 -3.39 -12.09
N ILE A 323 4.13 -2.78 -11.23
CA ILE A 323 3.65 -3.39 -9.98
C ILE A 323 2.81 -4.66 -10.21
N ARG A 324 2.15 -4.78 -11.37
CA ARG A 324 1.37 -5.98 -11.74
C ARG A 324 2.23 -7.24 -11.81
N LEU A 325 3.54 -7.11 -12.04
CA LEU A 325 4.47 -8.23 -12.07
C LEU A 325 4.56 -8.97 -10.72
N PHE A 326 4.37 -8.30 -9.60
CA PHE A 326 4.32 -8.99 -8.30
C PHE A 326 3.15 -9.97 -8.21
N TRP A 327 2.08 -9.72 -8.93
CA TRP A 327 0.86 -10.51 -8.88
C TRP A 327 0.76 -11.56 -9.98
N THR A 328 1.71 -11.57 -10.94
CA THR A 328 1.75 -12.59 -12.00
C THR A 328 1.93 -14.00 -11.44
N GLN A 329 1.44 -14.99 -12.18
CA GLN A 329 1.70 -16.42 -11.92
C GLN A 329 2.73 -16.99 -12.90
N ASP A 330 3.38 -16.15 -13.69
CA ASP A 330 4.36 -16.57 -14.66
C ASP A 330 5.64 -17.05 -13.97
N GLU A 331 5.99 -18.31 -14.20
CA GLU A 331 7.21 -18.91 -13.63
C GLU A 331 8.48 -18.20 -14.09
N ARG A 332 8.50 -17.53 -15.25
CA ARG A 332 9.64 -16.76 -15.74
C ARG A 332 9.95 -15.56 -14.87
N PHE A 333 8.94 -15.00 -14.19
CA PHE A 333 9.12 -13.99 -13.17
C PHE A 333 9.71 -14.62 -11.89
N HIS A 334 9.03 -15.63 -11.35
CA HIS A 334 9.36 -16.21 -10.04
C HIS A 334 10.75 -16.87 -10.00
N LYS A 335 11.20 -17.48 -11.10
CA LYS A 335 12.53 -18.14 -11.20
C LYS A 335 13.72 -17.18 -11.11
N GLN A 336 13.50 -15.87 -11.20
CA GLN A 336 14.57 -14.87 -11.14
C GLN A 336 14.99 -14.51 -9.71
N PHE A 337 14.17 -14.87 -8.73
CA PHE A 337 14.36 -14.43 -7.35
C PHE A 337 14.65 -15.59 -6.41
N LYS A 338 15.55 -15.35 -5.44
CA LYS A 338 15.95 -16.33 -4.44
C LYS A 338 15.99 -15.68 -3.06
N GLN A 339 15.66 -16.47 -2.06
CA GLN A 339 15.70 -16.05 -0.67
C GLN A 339 17.02 -15.37 -0.30
N GLY A 340 16.93 -14.19 0.33
CA GLY A 340 18.06 -13.42 0.84
C GLY A 340 18.88 -12.68 -0.22
N GLU A 341 18.49 -12.74 -1.51
CA GLU A 341 19.18 -12.06 -2.61
C GLU A 341 18.30 -10.95 -3.20
N ILE A 342 18.84 -9.75 -3.37
CA ILE A 342 18.22 -8.69 -4.17
C ILE A 342 18.84 -8.75 -5.56
N SER A 343 18.11 -9.27 -6.53
CA SER A 343 18.55 -9.42 -7.93
C SER A 343 17.76 -8.50 -8.83
N THR A 344 18.44 -7.91 -9.84
CA THR A 344 17.79 -7.09 -10.85
C THR A 344 16.88 -7.95 -11.72
N PHE A 345 15.63 -7.52 -11.87
CA PHE A 345 14.67 -8.16 -12.75
C PHE A 345 15.10 -8.02 -14.22
N VAL A 346 15.12 -9.14 -14.93
CA VAL A 346 15.38 -9.19 -16.37
C VAL A 346 14.05 -9.37 -17.11
N PRO A 347 13.62 -8.40 -17.92
CA PRO A 347 12.42 -8.53 -18.72
C PRO A 347 12.52 -9.73 -19.67
N TYR A 348 11.61 -10.68 -19.53
CA TYR A 348 11.57 -11.87 -20.38
C TYR A 348 10.80 -11.65 -21.69
N SER A 349 9.99 -10.60 -21.77
CA SER A 349 9.32 -10.18 -22.98
C SER A 349 8.78 -8.74 -22.87
N LYS A 350 8.67 -8.06 -24.01
CA LYS A 350 7.97 -6.77 -24.13
C LYS A 350 6.85 -6.95 -25.16
N TYR A 351 5.63 -7.06 -24.70
CA TYR A 351 4.46 -7.07 -25.56
C TYR A 351 3.92 -5.65 -25.76
N PRO A 352 3.55 -5.24 -26.98
CA PRO A 352 3.05 -3.89 -27.22
C PRO A 352 1.68 -3.68 -26.55
N GLY A 353 1.48 -2.49 -25.99
CA GLY A 353 0.19 -2.05 -25.50
C GLY A 353 -0.75 -1.65 -26.64
N VAL A 354 -2.05 -1.79 -26.41
CA VAL A 354 -3.13 -1.37 -27.31
C VAL A 354 -3.96 -0.30 -26.63
N LYS A 355 -4.02 0.91 -27.19
CA LYS A 355 -4.76 2.02 -26.62
C LYS A 355 -6.20 2.07 -27.15
N ARG A 356 -7.13 2.40 -26.27
CA ARG A 356 -8.54 2.71 -26.61
C ARG A 356 -8.97 3.90 -25.76
N ASP A 357 -9.80 4.74 -26.36
CA ASP A 357 -10.39 5.91 -25.68
C ASP A 357 -11.89 5.67 -25.50
N VAL A 358 -12.41 5.93 -24.32
CA VAL A 358 -13.84 5.99 -24.03
C VAL A 358 -14.22 7.43 -23.68
N SER A 359 -15.13 7.99 -24.44
CA SER A 359 -15.62 9.36 -24.25
C SER A 359 -17.12 9.37 -24.00
N PHE A 360 -17.58 10.12 -23.01
CA PHE A 360 -18.98 10.14 -22.64
C PHE A 360 -19.42 11.46 -22.03
N TRP A 361 -20.72 11.77 -22.16
CA TRP A 361 -21.35 12.83 -21.40
C TRP A 361 -21.76 12.32 -20.03
N LEU A 362 -21.46 13.12 -19.00
CA LEU A 362 -21.88 12.84 -17.63
C LEU A 362 -23.39 13.01 -17.47
N ASN A 363 -23.98 12.20 -16.61
CA ASN A 363 -25.34 12.38 -16.13
C ASN A 363 -25.26 13.01 -14.74
N ASP A 364 -25.79 14.21 -14.59
CA ASP A 364 -25.69 15.00 -13.34
C ASP A 364 -26.49 14.38 -12.17
N ASP A 365 -27.43 13.48 -12.45
CA ASP A 365 -28.16 12.72 -11.42
C ASP A 365 -27.31 11.60 -10.78
N TYR A 366 -26.16 11.28 -11.39
CA TYR A 366 -25.24 10.21 -10.95
C TYR A 366 -23.86 10.81 -10.68
N LYS A 367 -23.40 10.66 -9.43
CA LYS A 367 -22.05 11.09 -9.06
C LYS A 367 -21.03 10.03 -9.51
N LEU A 368 -20.32 10.30 -10.60
CA LEU A 368 -19.21 9.46 -11.08
C LEU A 368 -17.88 10.02 -10.53
N HIS A 369 -17.16 9.19 -9.81
CA HIS A 369 -15.78 9.46 -9.37
C HIS A 369 -14.77 8.83 -10.32
N ALA A 370 -13.57 9.40 -10.47
CA ALA A 370 -12.52 8.84 -11.30
C ALA A 370 -12.22 7.36 -10.95
N ASN A 371 -12.13 7.04 -9.64
CA ASN A 371 -11.91 5.66 -9.18
C ASN A 371 -13.04 4.69 -9.59
N ASP A 372 -14.25 5.17 -9.87
CA ASP A 372 -15.32 4.30 -10.38
C ASP A 372 -15.04 3.87 -11.82
N VAL A 373 -14.48 4.77 -12.64
CA VAL A 373 -14.00 4.44 -14.00
C VAL A 373 -12.85 3.44 -13.92
N MET A 374 -11.86 3.73 -13.06
CA MET A 374 -10.71 2.83 -12.83
C MET A 374 -11.18 1.42 -12.45
N GLU A 375 -12.14 1.33 -11.52
CA GLU A 375 -12.68 0.07 -11.03
C GLU A 375 -13.47 -0.69 -12.10
N ILE A 376 -14.25 -0.01 -12.95
CA ILE A 376 -14.95 -0.63 -14.07
C ILE A 376 -13.94 -1.24 -15.04
N VAL A 377 -12.90 -0.49 -15.41
CA VAL A 377 -11.83 -0.99 -16.28
C VAL A 377 -11.13 -2.20 -15.64
N ARG A 378 -10.74 -2.09 -14.38
CA ARG A 378 -10.08 -3.18 -13.63
C ARG A 378 -10.94 -4.43 -13.56
N ASN A 379 -12.24 -4.30 -13.33
CA ASN A 379 -13.17 -5.43 -13.28
C ASN A 379 -13.35 -6.15 -14.61
N ARG A 380 -13.20 -5.46 -15.75
CA ARG A 380 -13.35 -6.04 -17.09
C ARG A 380 -12.03 -6.51 -17.68
N ALA A 381 -10.98 -5.75 -17.50
CA ALA A 381 -9.66 -6.01 -18.06
C ALA A 381 -8.73 -6.79 -17.12
N GLY A 382 -8.93 -6.72 -15.79
CA GLY A 382 -7.99 -7.30 -14.83
C GLY A 382 -6.59 -6.74 -15.03
N ASP A 383 -5.61 -7.61 -14.99
CA ASP A 383 -4.19 -7.27 -15.19
C ASP A 383 -3.83 -6.84 -16.63
N LEU A 384 -4.78 -6.87 -17.57
CA LEU A 384 -4.58 -6.30 -18.90
C LEU A 384 -4.67 -4.77 -18.91
N ALA A 385 -5.28 -4.14 -17.91
CA ALA A 385 -5.28 -2.69 -17.78
C ALA A 385 -3.92 -2.20 -17.26
N GLU A 386 -3.09 -1.68 -18.15
CA GLU A 386 -1.79 -1.12 -17.78
C GLU A 386 -1.91 0.29 -17.23
N SER A 387 -2.75 1.12 -17.87
CA SER A 387 -3.04 2.47 -17.39
C SER A 387 -4.39 2.97 -17.85
N VAL A 388 -5.00 3.85 -17.03
CA VAL A 388 -6.23 4.58 -17.33
C VAL A 388 -6.01 6.04 -16.99
N VAL A 389 -6.11 6.91 -17.97
CA VAL A 389 -5.81 8.34 -17.81
C VAL A 389 -6.99 9.17 -18.31
N ASN A 390 -7.46 10.11 -17.50
CA ASN A 390 -8.37 11.14 -17.98
C ASN A 390 -7.58 12.09 -18.90
N VAL A 391 -7.88 12.06 -20.19
CA VAL A 391 -7.14 12.82 -21.22
C VAL A 391 -7.86 14.08 -21.67
N ASP A 392 -9.17 14.20 -21.39
CA ASP A 392 -9.95 15.39 -21.75
C ASP A 392 -11.18 15.55 -20.87
N GLU A 393 -11.44 16.80 -20.47
CA GLU A 393 -12.67 17.23 -19.83
C GLU A 393 -13.24 18.43 -20.57
N PHE A 394 -14.50 18.36 -20.95
CA PHE A 394 -15.13 19.39 -21.76
C PHE A 394 -16.50 19.77 -21.21
N VAL A 395 -16.80 21.09 -21.21
CA VAL A 395 -18.11 21.65 -20.89
C VAL A 395 -18.70 22.25 -22.14
N HIS A 396 -19.83 21.75 -22.59
CA HIS A 396 -20.49 22.23 -23.80
C HIS A 396 -21.01 23.68 -23.61
N PRO A 397 -20.54 24.67 -24.40
CA PRO A 397 -20.78 26.08 -24.10
C PRO A 397 -22.24 26.51 -24.16
N LYS A 398 -23.10 25.81 -24.91
CA LYS A 398 -24.52 26.13 -25.05
C LYS A 398 -25.41 25.37 -24.09
N THR A 399 -25.09 24.15 -23.76
CA THR A 399 -25.95 23.25 -22.96
C THR A 399 -25.47 23.07 -21.53
N GLY A 400 -24.24 23.43 -21.21
CA GLY A 400 -23.62 23.17 -19.92
C GLY A 400 -23.29 21.69 -19.67
N LYS A 401 -23.64 20.77 -20.59
CA LYS A 401 -23.31 19.35 -20.43
C LYS A 401 -21.79 19.15 -20.29
N ARG A 402 -21.39 18.32 -19.34
CA ARG A 402 -19.97 17.96 -19.08
C ARG A 402 -19.65 16.62 -19.72
N SER A 403 -18.50 16.51 -20.37
CA SER A 403 -17.98 15.23 -20.85
C SER A 403 -16.58 14.97 -20.33
N GLN A 404 -16.25 13.68 -20.24
CA GLN A 404 -14.92 13.20 -19.93
C GLN A 404 -14.46 12.20 -20.98
N CYS A 405 -13.14 12.12 -21.19
CA CYS A 405 -12.52 11.15 -22.05
C CYS A 405 -11.38 10.44 -21.30
N TYR A 406 -11.49 9.13 -21.19
CA TYR A 406 -10.45 8.30 -20.59
C TYR A 406 -9.74 7.48 -21.66
N ARG A 407 -8.41 7.53 -21.62
CA ARG A 407 -7.54 6.66 -22.41
C ARG A 407 -7.14 5.46 -21.57
N ILE A 408 -7.39 4.26 -22.12
CA ILE A 408 -7.06 2.99 -21.51
C ILE A 408 -5.95 2.35 -22.34
N ASN A 409 -4.82 2.03 -21.72
CA ASN A 409 -3.78 1.22 -22.33
C ASN A 409 -3.90 -0.22 -21.84
N TYR A 410 -4.17 -1.12 -22.78
CA TYR A 410 -4.25 -2.56 -22.51
C TYR A 410 -2.93 -3.20 -22.87
N GLN A 411 -2.30 -3.87 -21.93
CA GLN A 411 -1.03 -4.57 -22.15
C GLN A 411 -0.96 -5.84 -21.30
N SER A 412 -0.67 -6.96 -21.94
CA SER A 412 -0.37 -8.19 -21.21
C SER A 412 1.11 -8.32 -20.92
N MET A 413 1.44 -8.86 -19.75
CA MET A 413 2.82 -9.23 -19.37
C MET A 413 3.24 -10.56 -20.02
N ASP A 414 2.30 -11.37 -20.50
CA ASP A 414 2.51 -12.78 -20.85
C ASP A 414 2.37 -13.08 -22.34
N ARG A 415 1.66 -12.25 -23.11
CA ARG A 415 1.33 -12.52 -24.53
C ARG A 415 0.95 -11.27 -25.30
N ASN A 416 0.92 -11.39 -26.62
CA ASN A 416 0.29 -10.37 -27.47
C ASN A 416 -1.23 -10.37 -27.30
N LEU A 417 -1.82 -9.18 -27.35
CA LEU A 417 -3.26 -8.96 -27.36
C LEU A 417 -3.77 -8.78 -28.79
N THR A 418 -4.92 -9.35 -29.11
CA THR A 418 -5.58 -9.13 -30.38
C THR A 418 -6.56 -7.95 -30.30
N ASN A 419 -6.77 -7.26 -31.43
CA ASN A 419 -7.74 -6.16 -31.47
C ASN A 419 -9.16 -6.61 -31.12
N ASN A 420 -9.57 -7.80 -31.58
CA ASN A 420 -10.91 -8.33 -31.28
C ASN A 420 -11.13 -8.57 -29.79
N GLU A 421 -10.13 -9.14 -29.12
CA GLU A 421 -10.17 -9.34 -27.68
C GLU A 421 -10.29 -8.01 -26.93
N ILE A 422 -9.46 -7.01 -27.30
CA ILE A 422 -9.47 -5.71 -26.65
C ILE A 422 -10.77 -4.96 -26.93
N ASN A 423 -11.28 -5.00 -28.16
CA ASN A 423 -12.57 -4.38 -28.47
C ASN A 423 -13.70 -4.99 -27.61
N SER A 424 -13.73 -6.32 -27.46
CA SER A 424 -14.75 -6.97 -26.63
C SER A 424 -14.68 -6.54 -25.15
N ILE A 425 -13.47 -6.37 -24.62
CA ILE A 425 -13.28 -5.87 -23.25
C ILE A 425 -13.73 -4.40 -23.16
N HIS A 426 -13.36 -3.58 -24.13
CA HIS A 426 -13.68 -2.16 -24.18
C HIS A 426 -15.18 -1.92 -24.27
N ASP A 427 -15.88 -2.67 -25.13
CA ASP A 427 -17.34 -2.63 -25.25
C ASP A 427 -18.03 -2.95 -23.90
N MET A 428 -17.48 -3.91 -23.13
CA MET A 428 -18.00 -4.21 -21.79
C MET A 428 -17.75 -3.07 -20.79
N VAL A 429 -16.63 -2.35 -20.90
CA VAL A 429 -16.34 -1.17 -20.07
C VAL A 429 -17.35 -0.06 -20.37
N GLU A 430 -17.58 0.24 -21.65
CA GLU A 430 -18.57 1.22 -22.07
C GLU A 430 -19.98 0.86 -21.56
N GLN A 431 -20.36 -0.40 -21.70
CA GLN A 431 -21.68 -0.86 -21.24
C GLN A 431 -21.83 -0.72 -19.71
N ASP A 432 -20.80 -1.04 -18.93
CA ASP A 432 -20.84 -0.88 -17.47
C ASP A 432 -20.95 0.60 -17.06
N LEU A 433 -20.29 1.51 -17.76
CA LEU A 433 -20.40 2.94 -17.53
C LEU A 433 -21.83 3.42 -17.75
N VAL A 434 -22.45 2.98 -18.88
CA VAL A 434 -23.85 3.28 -19.18
C VAL A 434 -24.80 2.69 -18.14
N ASP A 435 -24.61 1.43 -17.78
CA ASP A 435 -25.51 0.72 -16.87
C ASP A 435 -25.49 1.28 -15.46
N ARG A 436 -24.31 1.64 -14.95
CA ARG A 436 -24.14 2.08 -13.56
C ARG A 436 -24.35 3.58 -13.37
N PHE A 437 -23.86 4.39 -14.31
CA PHE A 437 -23.80 5.85 -14.16
C PHE A 437 -24.65 6.59 -15.18
N LYS A 438 -25.36 5.85 -16.04
CA LYS A 438 -26.27 6.41 -17.06
C LYS A 438 -25.60 7.48 -17.92
N VAL A 439 -24.30 7.30 -18.18
CA VAL A 439 -23.55 8.17 -19.09
C VAL A 439 -23.99 7.93 -20.53
N GLU A 440 -23.78 8.92 -21.40
CA GLU A 440 -24.04 8.83 -22.84
C GLU A 440 -22.70 8.75 -23.58
N VAL A 441 -22.32 7.52 -24.05
CA VAL A 441 -21.07 7.31 -24.79
C VAL A 441 -21.08 8.07 -26.10
N ARG A 442 -19.93 8.61 -26.54
CA ARG A 442 -19.77 9.47 -27.72
C ARG A 442 -19.04 8.73 -28.83
#